data_86e3d9c791e84a9f736c1a88fbef8393
#
_entry.id   86e3d9c791e84a9f736c1a88fbef8393
#
_cell.length_a   1.000
_cell.length_b   1.000
_cell.length_c   1.000
_cell.angle_alpha   90.00
_cell.angle_beta   90.00
_cell.angle_gamma   90.00
#
_symmetry.space_group_name_H-M   'P 1'
#
loop_
_entity.id
_entity.type
_entity.pdbx_description
1 polymer ?
#
loop_
_entity_poly.entity_id
_entity_poly.type
_entity_poly.pdbx_seq_one_letter_code
_entity_poly.pdbx_strand_id
1 'polypeptide(L)'
;MSLDKITLEIITNPIDWNGVLQEIGDFDFYHTFEYHLIEVKEDETSTLIVYKKDNIIIALPLLVRKIYNTNYYDATSVYGYAGPISKGITSEFNNKLFIEKVMSFLQENKIISVFSRLNPYINYQQDI
;
A
#
# COMPACT_ATOMS: atom_id res chain seq x y z
N MET A 1 29.69 2.30 9.77
CA MET A 1 28.56 3.15 9.40
C MET A 1 27.51 2.32 8.69
N SER A 2 26.34 2.27 9.22
CA SER A 2 25.25 1.59 8.54
C SER A 2 24.62 2.53 7.52
N LEU A 3 24.42 2.04 6.32
CA LEU A 3 23.67 2.76 5.31
C LEU A 3 22.19 2.39 5.47
N ASP A 4 21.37 3.40 5.60
CA ASP A 4 19.92 3.18 5.65
C ASP A 4 19.48 2.54 4.35
N LYS A 5 18.94 1.33 4.44
CA LYS A 5 18.42 0.63 3.29
C LYS A 5 16.93 0.92 3.15
N ILE A 6 16.58 1.60 2.07
CA ILE A 6 15.19 1.92 1.75
C ILE A 6 14.77 1.02 0.60
N THR A 7 13.66 0.28 0.77
CA THR A 7 13.10 -0.55 -0.28
C THR A 7 11.64 -0.23 -0.50
N LEU A 8 11.22 -0.34 -1.76
CA LEU A 8 9.81 -0.34 -2.12
C LEU A 8 9.55 -1.65 -2.88
N GLU A 9 8.70 -2.48 -2.33
CA GLU A 9 8.34 -3.76 -2.93
C GLU A 9 6.88 -3.71 -3.36
N ILE A 10 6.60 -4.36 -4.49
CA ILE A 10 5.25 -4.46 -5.03
C ILE A 10 4.85 -5.92 -4.97
N ILE A 11 3.83 -6.23 -4.19
CA ILE A 11 3.42 -7.60 -3.91
C ILE A 11 2.03 -7.85 -4.49
N THR A 12 1.90 -8.95 -5.22
CA THR A 12 0.63 -9.34 -5.85
C THR A 12 0.24 -10.79 -5.54
N ASN A 13 1.03 -11.50 -4.72
CA ASN A 13 0.74 -12.90 -4.36
C ASN A 13 0.32 -13.03 -2.90
N PRO A 14 -0.50 -14.04 -2.56
CA PRO A 14 -1.07 -14.15 -1.21
C PRO A 14 -0.04 -14.46 -0.12
N ILE A 15 0.99 -15.23 -0.43
CA ILE A 15 1.96 -15.67 0.59
C ILE A 15 2.76 -14.47 1.10
N ASP A 16 3.33 -13.69 0.18
CA ASP A 16 4.14 -12.52 0.55
C ASP A 16 3.27 -11.41 1.12
N TRP A 17 2.06 -11.23 0.58
CA TRP A 17 1.10 -10.24 1.07
C TRP A 17 0.76 -10.49 2.54
N ASN A 18 0.31 -11.70 2.84
CA ASN A 18 -0.08 -12.04 4.21
C ASN A 18 1.12 -12.09 5.16
N GLY A 19 2.32 -12.40 4.64
CA GLY A 19 3.55 -12.32 5.42
C GLY A 19 3.84 -10.91 5.91
N VAL A 20 3.65 -9.91 5.05
CA VAL A 20 3.82 -8.49 5.43
C VAL A 20 2.80 -8.09 6.49
N LEU A 21 1.54 -8.50 6.35
CA LEU A 21 0.50 -8.20 7.34
C LEU A 21 0.86 -8.77 8.71
N GLN A 22 1.35 -10.01 8.75
CA GLN A 22 1.78 -10.63 10.01
C GLN A 22 2.95 -9.87 10.65
N GLU A 23 3.88 -9.41 9.83
CA GLU A 23 5.02 -8.64 10.31
C GLU A 23 4.59 -7.29 10.89
N ILE A 24 3.63 -6.62 10.27
CA ILE A 24 3.08 -5.36 10.77
C ILE A 24 2.24 -5.58 12.03
N GLY A 25 1.35 -6.57 12.02
CA GLY A 25 0.54 -6.97 13.15
C GLY A 25 -0.75 -6.17 13.37
N ASP A 26 -0.77 -4.89 13.01
CA ASP A 26 -1.95 -4.02 13.21
C ASP A 26 -2.66 -3.82 11.87
N PHE A 27 -3.62 -4.68 11.59
CA PHE A 27 -4.40 -4.62 10.35
C PHE A 27 -5.83 -5.14 10.59
N ASP A 28 -6.72 -4.82 9.66
CA ASP A 28 -8.11 -5.29 9.64
C ASP A 28 -8.28 -6.32 8.51
N PHE A 29 -9.42 -7.01 8.49
CA PHE A 29 -9.69 -7.98 7.44
C PHE A 29 -9.75 -7.32 6.05
N TYR A 30 -10.07 -6.03 5.96
CA TYR A 30 -10.03 -5.26 4.71
C TYR A 30 -8.64 -5.23 4.07
N HIS A 31 -7.58 -5.46 4.85
CA HIS A 31 -6.20 -5.43 4.37
C HIS A 31 -5.75 -6.79 3.84
N THR A 32 -6.50 -7.87 4.09
CA THR A 32 -6.08 -9.22 3.72
C THR A 32 -6.17 -9.44 2.22
N PHE A 33 -5.30 -10.33 1.71
CA PHE A 33 -5.35 -10.73 0.31
C PHE A 33 -6.67 -11.43 -0.02
N GLU A 34 -7.18 -12.22 0.90
CA GLU A 34 -8.43 -12.96 0.73
C GLU A 34 -9.61 -12.01 0.50
N TYR A 35 -9.68 -10.89 1.23
CA TYR A 35 -10.70 -9.89 1.02
C TYR A 35 -10.56 -9.24 -0.37
N HIS A 36 -9.33 -8.95 -0.78
CA HIS A 36 -9.06 -8.38 -2.10
C HIS A 36 -9.48 -9.34 -3.22
N LEU A 37 -9.32 -10.65 -3.04
CA LEU A 37 -9.79 -11.64 -4.00
C LEU A 37 -11.31 -11.59 -4.21
N ILE A 38 -12.06 -11.28 -3.15
CA ILE A 38 -13.52 -11.17 -3.23
C ILE A 38 -13.93 -9.93 -4.02
N GLU A 39 -13.19 -8.83 -3.84
CA GLU A 39 -13.57 -7.52 -4.39
C GLU A 39 -12.93 -7.22 -5.76
N VAL A 40 -11.85 -7.91 -6.12
CA VAL A 40 -11.12 -7.62 -7.35
C VAL A 40 -11.95 -8.06 -8.57
N LYS A 41 -11.99 -7.19 -9.59
CA LYS A 41 -12.65 -7.47 -10.85
C LYS A 41 -11.66 -7.96 -11.88
N GLU A 42 -12.15 -8.45 -13.03
CA GLU A 42 -11.34 -9.09 -14.05
C GLU A 42 -10.21 -8.22 -14.59
N ASP A 43 -10.44 -6.91 -14.72
CA ASP A 43 -9.46 -5.96 -15.23
C ASP A 43 -8.69 -5.21 -14.15
N GLU A 44 -8.78 -5.68 -12.91
CA GLU A 44 -8.11 -5.06 -11.75
C GLU A 44 -7.02 -5.98 -11.22
N THR A 45 -5.97 -5.38 -10.67
CA THR A 45 -4.89 -6.12 -10.02
C THR A 45 -4.80 -5.71 -8.56
N SER A 46 -4.93 -6.68 -7.65
CA SER A 46 -4.69 -6.48 -6.22
C SER A 46 -3.20 -6.27 -6.00
N THR A 47 -2.83 -5.13 -5.46
CA THR A 47 -1.42 -4.72 -5.34
C THR A 47 -1.16 -4.20 -3.94
N LEU A 48 -0.13 -4.72 -3.27
CA LEU A 48 0.32 -4.22 -1.98
C LEU A 48 1.65 -3.50 -2.20
N ILE A 49 1.66 -2.19 -1.92
CA ILE A 49 2.88 -1.39 -1.95
C ILE A 49 3.50 -1.45 -0.56
N VAL A 50 4.74 -1.92 -0.46
CA VAL A 50 5.43 -2.08 0.82
C VAL A 50 6.70 -1.24 0.83
N TYR A 51 6.74 -0.29 1.75
CA TYR A 51 7.91 0.56 1.98
C TYR A 51 8.60 0.12 3.26
N LYS A 52 9.91 -0.08 3.19
CA LYS A 52 10.72 -0.43 4.36
C LYS A 52 11.92 0.49 4.47
N LYS A 53 12.12 1.02 5.66
CA LYS A 53 13.31 1.79 6.00
C LYS A 53 13.63 1.53 7.47
N ASP A 54 14.82 0.97 7.77
CA ASP A 54 15.21 0.59 9.12
C ASP A 54 14.16 -0.35 9.74
N ASN A 55 13.56 0.04 10.86
CA ASN A 55 12.50 -0.73 11.51
C ASN A 55 11.08 -0.26 11.14
N ILE A 56 10.98 0.61 10.14
CA ILE A 56 9.68 1.12 9.67
C ILE A 56 9.18 0.26 8.51
N ILE A 57 7.91 -0.13 8.56
CA ILE A 57 7.22 -0.81 7.48
C ILE A 57 5.91 -0.07 7.25
N ILE A 58 5.64 0.30 6.00
CA ILE A 58 4.35 0.87 5.59
C ILE A 58 3.82 0.01 4.45
N ALA A 59 2.59 -0.44 4.57
CA ALA A 59 1.94 -1.20 3.51
C ALA A 59 0.63 -0.54 3.10
N LEU A 60 0.42 -0.40 1.79
CA LEU A 60 -0.76 0.22 1.22
C LEU A 60 -1.38 -0.73 0.19
N PRO A 61 -2.53 -1.35 0.52
CA PRO A 61 -3.22 -2.23 -0.43
C PRO A 61 -4.08 -1.41 -1.38
N LEU A 62 -4.00 -1.73 -2.67
CA LEU A 62 -4.72 -1.02 -3.71
C LEU A 62 -5.20 -1.99 -4.79
N LEU A 63 -6.28 -1.61 -5.46
CA LEU A 63 -6.69 -2.20 -6.73
C LEU A 63 -6.22 -1.27 -7.85
N VAL A 64 -5.35 -1.76 -8.73
CA VAL A 64 -4.86 -1.02 -9.88
C VAL A 64 -5.74 -1.35 -11.07
N ARG A 65 -6.30 -0.31 -11.71
CA ARG A 65 -7.28 -0.45 -12.77
C ARG A 65 -6.86 0.35 -13.99
N LYS A 66 -7.04 -0.24 -15.17
CA LYS A 66 -6.80 0.48 -16.42
C LYS A 66 -7.95 1.48 -16.66
N ILE A 67 -7.59 2.71 -17.02
CA ILE A 67 -8.58 3.72 -17.40
C ILE A 67 -9.01 3.46 -18.85
N TYR A 68 -10.31 3.36 -19.05
CA TYR A 68 -10.91 2.99 -20.34
C TYR A 68 -10.39 3.87 -21.47
N ASN A 69 -10.01 3.23 -22.58
CA ASN A 69 -9.48 3.87 -23.79
C ASN A 69 -8.20 4.70 -23.58
N THR A 70 -7.40 4.37 -22.58
CA THR A 70 -6.12 5.06 -22.35
C THR A 70 -5.01 4.05 -22.07
N ASN A 71 -3.77 4.56 -22.03
CA ASN A 71 -2.60 3.79 -21.56
C ASN A 71 -2.29 4.08 -20.09
N TYR A 72 -3.24 4.65 -19.35
CA TYR A 72 -3.06 5.06 -17.97
C TYR A 72 -3.89 4.18 -17.05
N TYR A 73 -3.53 4.24 -15.76
CA TYR A 73 -4.16 3.47 -14.70
C TYR A 73 -4.57 4.40 -13.57
N ASP A 74 -5.56 4.00 -12.79
CA ASP A 74 -5.79 4.55 -11.48
C ASP A 74 -5.64 3.45 -10.43
N ALA A 75 -5.56 3.85 -9.17
CA ALA A 75 -5.50 2.92 -8.06
C ALA A 75 -6.47 3.36 -6.98
N THR A 76 -7.16 2.40 -6.37
CA THR A 76 -8.15 2.67 -5.34
C THR A 76 -8.10 1.58 -4.28
N SER A 77 -8.46 1.93 -3.04
CA SER A 77 -8.66 0.90 -2.03
C SER A 77 -9.91 0.08 -2.37
N VAL A 78 -9.95 -1.17 -1.89
CA VAL A 78 -11.15 -2.00 -1.99
C VAL A 78 -12.30 -1.34 -1.22
N TYR A 79 -13.51 -1.79 -1.48
CA TYR A 79 -14.66 -1.37 -0.67
C TYR A 79 -14.37 -1.61 0.81
N GLY A 80 -14.65 -0.60 1.64
CA GLY A 80 -14.34 -0.66 3.06
C GLY A 80 -13.16 0.23 3.43
N TYR A 81 -12.46 -0.11 4.50
CA TYR A 81 -11.47 0.76 5.13
C TYR A 81 -10.08 0.13 5.08
N ALA A 82 -9.54 -0.01 3.90
CA ALA A 82 -8.23 -0.62 3.64
C ALA A 82 -7.15 0.43 3.37
N GLY A 83 -7.05 1.43 4.24
CA GLY A 83 -6.01 2.44 4.16
C GLY A 83 -4.63 1.89 4.51
N PRO A 84 -3.61 2.76 4.56
CA PRO A 84 -2.26 2.31 4.88
C PRO A 84 -2.16 1.75 6.29
N ILE A 85 -1.34 0.72 6.45
CA ILE A 85 -0.99 0.14 7.75
C ILE A 85 0.51 0.22 7.93
N SER A 86 0.97 0.22 9.17
CA SER A 86 2.39 0.44 9.42
C SER A 86 2.87 -0.18 10.73
N LYS A 87 4.19 -0.31 10.83
CA LYS A 87 4.89 -0.66 12.05
C LYS A 87 6.09 0.27 12.19
N GLY A 88 6.33 0.76 13.41
CA GLY A 88 7.48 1.61 13.69
C GLY A 88 7.29 3.09 13.44
N ILE A 89 6.08 3.52 13.04
CA ILE A 89 5.77 4.92 12.80
C ILE A 89 5.28 5.58 14.09
N THR A 90 5.65 6.84 14.26
CA THR A 90 5.16 7.72 15.34
C THR A 90 4.57 8.98 14.72
N SER A 91 3.98 9.84 15.57
CA SER A 91 3.44 11.13 15.11
C SER A 91 4.52 12.08 14.56
N GLU A 92 5.80 11.78 14.79
CA GLU A 92 6.92 12.55 14.28
C GLU A 92 7.46 12.03 12.95
N PHE A 93 6.81 11.05 12.35
CA PHE A 93 7.26 10.45 11.09
C PHE A 93 7.31 11.50 9.98
N ASN A 94 8.46 11.59 9.31
CA ASN A 94 8.62 12.42 8.11
C ASN A 94 8.39 11.55 6.89
N ASN A 95 7.30 11.77 6.19
CA ASN A 95 6.87 10.93 5.07
C ASN A 95 7.52 11.27 3.73
N LYS A 96 8.48 12.19 3.70
CA LYS A 96 9.03 12.70 2.44
C LYS A 96 9.60 11.59 1.55
N LEU A 97 10.46 10.73 2.10
CA LEU A 97 11.06 9.63 1.34
C LEU A 97 10.02 8.60 0.90
N PHE A 98 9.05 8.32 1.76
CA PHE A 98 7.95 7.42 1.42
C PHE A 98 7.17 7.97 0.21
N ILE A 99 6.78 9.24 0.26
CA ILE A 99 6.04 9.88 -0.83
C ILE A 99 6.85 9.88 -2.12
N GLU A 100 8.15 10.22 -2.05
CA GLU A 100 9.02 10.22 -3.23
C GLU A 100 9.09 8.83 -3.89
N LYS A 101 9.24 7.77 -3.09
CA LYS A 101 9.31 6.41 -3.59
C LYS A 101 8.00 5.97 -4.21
N VAL A 102 6.87 6.26 -3.56
CA VAL A 102 5.56 5.91 -4.07
C VAL A 102 5.27 6.69 -5.37
N MET A 103 5.58 7.98 -5.40
CA MET A 103 5.35 8.80 -6.60
C MET A 103 6.17 8.29 -7.79
N SER A 104 7.41 7.88 -7.58
CA SER A 104 8.24 7.28 -8.63
C SER A 104 7.61 6.01 -9.17
N PHE A 105 7.13 5.13 -8.29
CA PHE A 105 6.43 3.91 -8.70
C PHE A 105 5.19 4.23 -9.55
N LEU A 106 4.37 5.19 -9.09
CA LEU A 106 3.15 5.56 -9.78
C LEU A 106 3.46 6.08 -11.18
N GLN A 107 4.45 6.97 -11.31
CA GLN A 107 4.85 7.54 -12.60
C GLN A 107 5.39 6.46 -13.56
N GLU A 108 6.25 5.57 -13.07
CA GLU A 108 6.82 4.49 -13.87
C GLU A 108 5.75 3.52 -14.40
N ASN A 109 4.67 3.36 -13.67
CA ASN A 109 3.59 2.43 -14.01
C ASN A 109 2.36 3.14 -14.57
N LYS A 110 2.46 4.43 -14.89
CA LYS A 110 1.40 5.24 -15.52
C LYS A 110 0.12 5.28 -14.70
N ILE A 111 0.25 5.24 -13.39
CA ILE A 111 -0.87 5.38 -12.44
C ILE A 111 -1.01 6.87 -12.13
N ILE A 112 -2.11 7.47 -12.56
CA ILE A 112 -2.28 8.93 -12.52
C ILE A 112 -3.11 9.42 -11.32
N SER A 113 -3.79 8.52 -10.63
CA SER A 113 -4.53 8.88 -9.41
C SER A 113 -4.58 7.71 -8.44
N VAL A 114 -4.61 8.03 -7.15
CA VAL A 114 -4.72 7.05 -6.08
C VAL A 114 -5.78 7.55 -5.09
N PHE A 115 -6.73 6.69 -4.79
CA PHE A 115 -7.72 6.94 -3.74
C PHE A 115 -7.60 5.84 -2.69
N SER A 116 -7.47 6.24 -1.41
CA SER A 116 -7.39 5.30 -0.30
C SER A 116 -8.26 5.79 0.85
N ARG A 117 -9.03 4.88 1.43
CA ARG A 117 -9.92 5.19 2.55
C ARG A 117 -9.27 4.73 3.86
N LEU A 118 -9.04 5.68 4.77
CA LEU A 118 -8.42 5.39 6.06
C LEU A 118 -9.32 4.53 6.93
N ASN A 119 -8.70 3.68 7.74
CA ASN A 119 -9.40 2.82 8.70
C ASN A 119 -9.42 3.53 10.05
N PRO A 120 -10.61 3.80 10.65
CA PRO A 120 -10.69 4.57 11.89
C PRO A 120 -10.11 3.86 13.11
N TYR A 121 -9.85 2.55 13.03
CA TYR A 121 -9.33 1.75 14.13
C TYR A 121 -7.83 1.51 14.06
N ILE A 122 -7.16 1.96 12.99
CA ILE A 122 -5.72 1.80 12.82
C ILE A 122 -5.02 3.10 13.18
N ASN A 123 -3.94 3.00 13.95
CA ASN A 123 -3.18 4.16 14.41
C ASN A 123 -2.23 4.70 13.33
N TYR A 124 -1.94 5.99 13.42
CA TYR A 124 -0.90 6.69 12.63
C TYR A 124 -1.15 6.76 11.12
N GLN A 125 -2.33 6.44 10.63
CA GLN A 125 -2.61 6.53 9.19
C GLN A 125 -2.45 7.95 8.65
N GLN A 126 -2.89 8.95 9.42
CA GLN A 126 -2.79 10.35 9.02
C GLN A 126 -1.35 10.86 9.00
N ASP A 127 -0.41 10.13 9.56
CA ASP A 127 1.01 10.51 9.59
C ASP A 127 1.80 9.98 8.39
N ILE A 128 1.14 9.17 7.55
CA ILE A 128 1.76 8.53 6.39
C ILE A 128 1.64 9.38 5.12
#